data_ce6858bd2ed708fad81c38542028ab6c
#
_entry.id   ce6858bd2ed708fad81c38542028ab6c
#
_cell.length_a   1.000
_cell.length_b   1.000
_cell.length_c   1.000
_cell.angle_alpha   90.00
_cell.angle_beta   90.00
_cell.angle_gamma   90.00
#
_symmetry.space_group_name_H-M   'P 1'
#
loop_
_entity.id
_entity.type
_entity.pdbx_description
1 polymer ?
#
loop_
_entity_poly.entity_id
_entity_poly.type
_entity_poly.pdbx_seq_one_letter_code
_entity_poly.pdbx_strand_id
1 'polypeptide(L)'
;MLPDLEAKPFAGTFYRLTHLRAPDALVATGTDHRFDHDDEENPTSYLGDSIQTVLREIEGGLSTQVGFSVQIRPGTYRLISVRVDLTRVWDLRTPAVQAALGPLAELVSASGHPEELKMLGREARRAGIQGMLWASTKHPGGGCLVVFLENVPEGSISITDTQTLYERPE
;
A
#
# COMPACT_ATOMS: atom_id res chain seq x y z
N MET A 1 20.55 -2.07 12.57
CA MET A 1 19.66 -3.10 13.12
C MET A 1 18.34 -2.42 13.43
N LEU A 2 17.25 -2.84 12.81
CA LEU A 2 15.93 -2.30 13.12
C LEU A 2 15.51 -2.72 14.54
N PRO A 3 14.71 -1.89 15.24
CA PRO A 3 14.16 -2.28 16.53
C PRO A 3 13.26 -3.51 16.38
N ASP A 4 13.15 -4.29 17.45
CA ASP A 4 12.21 -5.41 17.52
C ASP A 4 10.79 -4.85 17.62
N LEU A 5 10.11 -4.77 16.48
CA LEU A 5 8.75 -4.25 16.39
C LEU A 5 7.74 -5.38 16.64
N GLU A 6 6.83 -5.15 17.56
CA GLU A 6 5.76 -6.09 17.84
C GLU A 6 4.83 -6.24 16.64
N ALA A 7 4.70 -7.46 16.12
CA ALA A 7 3.73 -7.79 15.08
C ALA A 7 2.40 -8.19 15.72
N LYS A 8 1.30 -7.65 15.17
CA LYS A 8 -0.06 -7.92 15.64
C LYS A 8 -0.96 -8.42 14.52
N PRO A 9 -1.99 -9.22 14.84
CA PRO A 9 -3.04 -9.57 13.89
C PRO A 9 -3.79 -8.32 13.44
N PHE A 10 -4.20 -8.33 12.17
CA PHE A 10 -5.00 -7.27 11.57
C PHE A 10 -5.96 -7.85 10.53
N ALA A 11 -7.24 -7.47 10.59
CA ALA A 11 -8.24 -7.83 9.60
C ALA A 11 -9.07 -6.61 9.21
N GLY A 12 -9.47 -6.53 7.95
CA GLY A 12 -10.28 -5.43 7.45
C GLY A 12 -10.54 -5.49 5.96
N THR A 13 -11.31 -4.52 5.48
CA THR A 13 -11.56 -4.29 4.05
C THR A 13 -10.77 -3.08 3.59
N PHE A 14 -10.04 -3.26 2.52
CA PHE A 14 -9.24 -2.25 1.86
C PHE A 14 -9.62 -2.13 0.39
N TYR A 15 -9.09 -1.12 -0.26
CA TYR A 15 -9.39 -0.80 -1.66
C TYR A 15 -8.11 -0.61 -2.45
N ARG A 16 -8.18 -0.91 -3.75
CA ARG A 16 -7.11 -0.67 -4.69
C ARG A 16 -7.67 -0.25 -6.04
N LEU A 17 -7.06 0.75 -6.65
CA LEU A 17 -7.27 1.07 -8.04
C LEU A 17 -6.18 0.37 -8.87
N THR A 18 -6.57 -0.41 -9.85
CA THR A 18 -5.65 -1.13 -10.73
C THR A 18 -6.05 -0.95 -12.18
N HIS A 19 -5.07 -0.97 -13.07
CA HIS A 19 -5.32 -0.89 -14.51
C HIS A 19 -6.09 -2.12 -14.98
N LEU A 20 -7.05 -1.94 -15.91
CA LEU A 20 -7.85 -3.05 -16.46
C LEU A 20 -7.00 -4.16 -17.10
N ARG A 21 -5.82 -3.81 -17.63
CA ARG A 21 -4.89 -4.74 -18.27
C ARG A 21 -3.83 -5.31 -17.33
N ALA A 22 -3.86 -4.97 -16.04
CA ALA A 22 -2.94 -5.56 -15.08
C ALA A 22 -3.14 -7.08 -15.02
N PRO A 23 -2.09 -7.89 -15.18
CA PRO A 23 -2.22 -9.36 -15.20
C PRO A 23 -2.71 -9.91 -13.86
N ASP A 24 -2.33 -9.26 -12.74
CA ASP A 24 -2.85 -9.54 -11.41
C ASP A 24 -3.33 -8.23 -10.77
N ALA A 25 -4.58 -8.21 -10.36
CA ALA A 25 -5.20 -7.03 -9.77
C ALA A 25 -4.64 -6.67 -8.38
N LEU A 26 -4.07 -7.62 -7.66
CA LEU A 26 -3.49 -7.42 -6.33
C LEU A 26 -2.04 -6.99 -6.39
N VAL A 27 -1.29 -7.34 -7.43
CA VAL A 27 0.14 -7.06 -7.54
C VAL A 27 0.38 -5.62 -7.99
N ALA A 28 1.22 -4.91 -7.25
CA ALA A 28 1.68 -3.58 -7.64
C ALA A 28 2.54 -3.68 -8.90
N THR A 29 2.33 -2.76 -9.83
CA THR A 29 3.10 -2.64 -11.07
C THR A 29 3.94 -1.38 -11.05
N GLY A 30 5.09 -1.43 -11.71
CA GLY A 30 6.06 -0.33 -11.71
C GLY A 30 7.25 -0.61 -10.80
N THR A 31 8.22 0.27 -10.84
CA THR A 31 9.57 0.01 -10.34
C THR A 31 9.95 0.83 -9.12
N ASP A 32 9.14 1.79 -8.70
CA ASP A 32 9.47 2.66 -7.57
C ASP A 32 8.29 2.75 -6.58
N HIS A 33 8.32 1.87 -5.60
CA HIS A 33 7.35 1.82 -4.52
C HIS A 33 7.99 2.19 -3.17
N ARG A 34 7.15 2.66 -2.25
CA ARG A 34 7.57 3.21 -0.97
C ARG A 34 8.37 2.23 -0.09
N PHE A 35 7.94 0.96 -0.05
CA PHE A 35 8.54 -0.08 0.78
C PHE A 35 9.10 -1.24 -0.04
N ASP A 36 9.35 -1.01 -1.31
CA ASP A 36 9.74 -2.06 -2.23
C ASP A 36 10.90 -1.64 -3.11
N HIS A 37 11.82 -2.57 -3.34
CA HIS A 37 12.78 -2.50 -4.43
C HIS A 37 12.21 -3.19 -5.66
N ASP A 38 12.73 -2.83 -6.82
CA ASP A 38 12.40 -3.36 -8.15
C ASP A 38 12.68 -4.86 -8.28
N ASP A 39 12.11 -5.65 -7.39
CA ASP A 39 12.33 -7.08 -7.36
C ASP A 39 11.03 -7.79 -7.79
N GLU A 40 10.98 -8.21 -9.06
CA GLU A 40 9.86 -8.95 -9.62
C GLU A 40 9.60 -10.28 -8.89
N GLU A 41 10.58 -10.77 -8.11
CA GLU A 41 10.47 -12.02 -7.36
C GLU A 41 9.65 -11.85 -6.07
N ASN A 42 9.43 -10.62 -5.61
CA ASN A 42 8.77 -10.35 -4.33
C ASN A 42 7.52 -9.46 -4.50
N PRO A 43 6.39 -10.02 -4.92
CA PRO A 43 5.21 -9.25 -5.23
C PRO A 43 4.62 -8.56 -4.00
N THR A 44 4.24 -7.28 -4.17
CA THR A 44 3.55 -6.47 -3.16
C THR A 44 2.17 -6.05 -3.61
N SER A 45 1.29 -5.80 -2.65
CA SER A 45 0.03 -5.10 -2.87
C SER A 45 -0.01 -3.83 -2.02
N TYR A 46 -0.35 -2.69 -2.64
CA TYR A 46 -0.58 -1.42 -1.95
C TYR A 46 -2.06 -1.11 -1.95
N LEU A 47 -2.62 -0.92 -0.76
CA LEU A 47 -4.05 -0.79 -0.50
C LEU A 47 -4.34 0.47 0.32
N GLY A 48 -5.51 1.07 0.13
CA GLY A 48 -6.02 2.16 0.96
C GLY A 48 -7.24 1.73 1.78
N ASP A 49 -7.42 2.30 2.95
CA ASP A 49 -8.52 2.00 3.86
C ASP A 49 -9.89 2.51 3.40
N SER A 50 -9.90 3.37 2.40
CA SER A 50 -11.10 3.89 1.77
C SER A 50 -10.87 4.16 0.28
N ILE A 51 -11.96 4.26 -0.47
CA ILE A 51 -11.91 4.64 -1.89
C ILE A 51 -11.25 6.03 -2.02
N GLN A 52 -11.57 6.94 -1.12
CA GLN A 52 -11.00 8.28 -1.15
C GLN A 52 -9.50 8.29 -0.89
N THR A 53 -9.01 7.48 0.04
CA THR A 53 -7.56 7.30 0.27
C THR A 53 -6.87 6.82 -0.99
N VAL A 54 -7.40 5.79 -1.65
CA VAL A 54 -6.85 5.24 -2.90
C VAL A 54 -6.79 6.30 -4.01
N LEU A 55 -7.85 7.06 -4.19
CA LEU A 55 -7.89 8.12 -5.20
C LEU A 55 -6.87 9.22 -4.91
N ARG A 56 -6.73 9.65 -3.66
CA ARG A 56 -5.76 10.68 -3.26
C ARG A 56 -4.31 10.21 -3.41
N GLU A 57 -4.02 8.95 -3.09
CA GLU A 57 -2.68 8.38 -3.27
C GLU A 57 -2.28 8.36 -4.75
N ILE A 58 -3.18 8.01 -5.65
CA ILE A 58 -2.91 7.99 -7.09
C ILE A 58 -2.76 9.40 -7.64
N GLU A 59 -3.67 10.32 -7.33
CA GLU A 59 -3.58 11.72 -7.74
C GLU A 59 -2.25 12.34 -7.28
N GLY A 60 -1.85 12.10 -6.03
CA GLY A 60 -0.60 12.58 -5.47
C GLY A 60 0.64 11.99 -6.17
N GLY A 61 0.63 10.71 -6.48
CA GLY A 61 1.73 10.04 -7.20
C GLY A 61 1.91 10.55 -8.62
N LEU A 62 0.82 10.79 -9.33
CA LEU A 62 0.84 11.26 -10.71
C LEU A 62 1.18 12.76 -10.80
N SER A 63 0.71 13.59 -9.88
CA SER A 63 0.99 15.03 -9.87
C SER A 63 2.46 15.36 -9.58
N THR A 64 3.15 14.54 -8.83
CA THR A 64 4.59 14.72 -8.55
C THR A 64 5.49 14.33 -9.72
N GLN A 65 5.03 13.43 -10.60
CA GLN A 65 5.82 12.97 -11.74
C GLN A 65 5.70 13.86 -12.98
N VAL A 66 4.57 14.55 -13.18
CA VAL A 66 4.25 15.21 -14.45
C VAL A 66 3.87 16.68 -14.32
N GLY A 67 3.67 17.20 -13.10
CA GLY A 67 3.26 18.61 -12.88
C GLY A 67 1.85 18.96 -13.38
N PHE A 68 1.04 17.95 -13.76
CA PHE A 68 -0.34 18.10 -14.22
C PHE A 68 -1.28 17.27 -13.35
N SER A 69 -2.51 17.75 -13.17
CA SER A 69 -3.58 16.94 -12.63
C SER A 69 -3.88 15.80 -13.63
N VAL A 70 -3.52 14.58 -13.30
CA VAL A 70 -3.86 13.43 -14.14
C VAL A 70 -5.32 13.09 -13.90
N GLN A 71 -6.13 13.28 -14.90
CA GLN A 71 -7.49 12.77 -14.91
C GLN A 71 -7.42 11.25 -15.12
N ILE A 72 -7.98 10.49 -14.18
CA ILE A 72 -8.19 9.06 -14.35
C ILE A 72 -9.14 8.91 -15.53
N ARG A 73 -8.63 8.37 -16.64
CA ARG A 73 -9.48 8.13 -17.82
C ARG A 73 -10.49 7.03 -17.49
N PRO A 74 -11.78 7.29 -17.60
CA PRO A 74 -12.82 6.28 -17.43
C PRO A 74 -12.58 5.06 -18.35
N GLY A 75 -12.97 3.87 -17.87
CA GLY A 75 -12.76 2.63 -18.63
C GLY A 75 -11.31 2.12 -18.69
N THR A 76 -10.36 2.80 -18.02
CA THR A 76 -8.95 2.37 -17.97
C THR A 76 -8.61 1.63 -16.68
N TYR A 77 -9.36 1.92 -15.61
CA TYR A 77 -9.11 1.38 -14.27
C TYR A 77 -10.32 0.63 -13.72
N ARG A 78 -10.03 -0.30 -12.84
CA ARG A 78 -11.01 -0.95 -11.99
C ARG A 78 -10.68 -0.69 -10.52
N LEU A 79 -11.70 -0.44 -9.74
CA LEU A 79 -11.63 -0.37 -8.29
C LEU A 79 -11.95 -1.75 -7.74
N ILE A 80 -11.08 -2.29 -6.92
CA ILE A 80 -11.32 -3.56 -6.23
C ILE A 80 -11.44 -3.34 -4.74
N SER A 81 -12.32 -4.11 -4.11
CA SER A 81 -12.42 -4.26 -2.67
C SER A 81 -11.67 -5.53 -2.26
N VAL A 82 -10.81 -5.41 -1.27
CA VAL A 82 -9.90 -6.48 -0.83
C VAL A 82 -10.12 -6.74 0.64
N ARG A 83 -10.50 -7.97 0.98
CA ARG A 83 -10.50 -8.42 2.37
C ARG A 83 -9.12 -8.94 2.72
N VAL A 84 -8.61 -8.49 3.86
CA VAL A 84 -7.36 -8.95 4.43
C VAL A 84 -7.61 -9.56 5.81
N ASP A 85 -6.90 -10.65 6.11
CA ASP A 85 -6.88 -11.30 7.42
C ASP A 85 -5.44 -11.77 7.67
N LEU A 86 -4.66 -10.88 8.26
CA LEU A 86 -3.22 -11.02 8.43
C LEU A 86 -2.90 -11.25 9.91
N THR A 87 -1.98 -12.14 10.21
CA THR A 87 -1.59 -12.49 11.57
C THR A 87 -0.36 -11.74 12.08
N ARG A 88 0.44 -11.18 11.16
CA ARG A 88 1.70 -10.49 11.48
C ARG A 88 1.82 -9.18 10.71
N VAL A 89 1.35 -8.09 11.34
CA VAL A 89 1.38 -6.75 10.76
C VAL A 89 2.12 -5.79 11.69
N TRP A 90 2.98 -4.96 11.12
CA TRP A 90 3.53 -3.80 11.82
C TRP A 90 2.62 -2.59 11.59
N ASP A 91 2.01 -2.08 12.65
CA ASP A 91 1.27 -0.83 12.59
C ASP A 91 2.19 0.36 12.91
N LEU A 92 2.72 0.97 11.85
CA LEU A 92 3.66 2.09 11.94
C LEU A 92 3.00 3.40 12.46
N ARG A 93 1.68 3.39 12.67
CA ARG A 93 0.92 4.55 13.17
C ARG A 93 0.91 4.63 14.69
N THR A 94 1.20 3.53 15.37
CA THR A 94 1.13 3.47 16.83
C THR A 94 2.29 4.24 17.48
N PRO A 95 2.05 4.98 18.56
CA PRO A 95 3.10 5.76 19.22
C PRO A 95 4.30 4.90 19.67
N ALA A 96 4.05 3.67 20.11
CA ALA A 96 5.11 2.76 20.55
C ALA A 96 6.03 2.36 19.39
N VAL A 97 5.46 2.05 18.22
CA VAL A 97 6.24 1.70 17.02
C VAL A 97 6.97 2.93 16.48
N GLN A 98 6.34 4.09 16.45
CA GLN A 98 6.99 5.33 16.03
C GLN A 98 8.18 5.71 16.92
N ALA A 99 8.03 5.56 18.23
CA ALA A 99 9.13 5.78 19.18
C ALA A 99 10.29 4.78 18.93
N ALA A 100 9.98 3.52 18.65
CA ALA A 100 10.97 2.48 18.33
C ALA A 100 11.70 2.73 16.99
N LEU A 101 10.99 3.25 15.99
CA LEU A 101 11.57 3.61 14.69
C LEU A 101 12.50 4.83 14.76
N GLY A 102 12.33 5.70 15.75
CA GLY A 102 13.15 6.91 15.89
C GLY A 102 13.08 7.79 14.63
N PRO A 103 14.24 8.15 14.02
CA PRO A 103 14.25 9.01 12.82
C PRO A 103 13.49 8.45 11.61
N LEU A 104 13.33 7.13 11.50
CA LEU A 104 12.54 6.51 10.43
C LEU A 104 11.05 6.88 10.51
N ALA A 105 10.53 7.19 11.70
CA ALA A 105 9.13 7.61 11.87
C ALA A 105 8.82 8.90 11.09
N GLU A 106 9.76 9.83 11.00
CA GLU A 106 9.60 11.05 10.21
C GLU A 106 9.50 10.74 8.72
N LEU A 107 10.32 9.80 8.21
CA LEU A 107 10.27 9.36 6.83
C LEU A 107 8.95 8.63 6.50
N VAL A 108 8.44 7.83 7.44
CA VAL A 108 7.12 7.17 7.28
C VAL A 108 6.01 8.21 7.17
N SER A 109 6.11 9.31 7.89
CA SER A 109 5.12 10.40 7.89
C SER A 109 5.30 11.41 6.76
N ALA A 110 6.42 11.39 6.05
CA ALA A 110 6.73 12.26 4.93
C ALA A 110 6.35 11.63 3.59
N SER A 111 6.19 12.47 2.57
CA SER A 111 6.02 12.01 1.19
C SER A 111 7.35 11.52 0.60
N GLY A 112 7.25 10.66 -0.41
CA GLY A 112 8.41 10.16 -1.14
C GLY A 112 8.71 8.69 -0.89
N HIS A 113 9.76 8.20 -1.54
CA HIS A 113 10.18 6.81 -1.54
C HIS A 113 11.68 6.69 -1.17
N PRO A 114 12.08 7.16 0.03
CA PRO A 114 13.49 7.11 0.40
C PRO A 114 13.97 5.67 0.59
N GLU A 115 15.26 5.47 0.36
CA GLU A 115 15.91 4.16 0.43
C GLU A 115 15.75 3.49 1.81
N GLU A 116 15.71 4.28 2.87
CA GLU A 116 15.52 3.79 4.24
C GLU A 116 14.17 3.09 4.43
N LEU A 117 13.11 3.56 3.76
CA LEU A 117 11.79 2.89 3.80
C LEU A 117 11.79 1.60 2.98
N LYS A 118 12.53 1.55 1.89
CA LYS A 118 12.71 0.32 1.12
C LYS A 118 13.50 -0.72 1.92
N MET A 119 14.51 -0.27 2.67
CA MET A 119 15.22 -1.14 3.61
C MET A 119 14.29 -1.66 4.72
N LEU A 120 13.41 -0.81 5.27
CA LEU A 120 12.41 -1.23 6.25
C LEU A 120 11.49 -2.31 5.67
N GLY A 121 11.03 -2.15 4.45
CA GLY A 121 10.21 -3.16 3.75
C GLY A 121 10.96 -4.48 3.57
N ARG A 122 12.22 -4.44 3.17
CA ARG A 122 13.09 -5.63 3.04
C ARG A 122 13.25 -6.38 4.37
N GLU A 123 13.50 -5.65 5.44
CA GLU A 123 13.63 -6.28 6.78
C GLU A 123 12.30 -6.84 7.28
N ALA A 124 11.18 -6.17 7.02
CA ALA A 124 9.86 -6.69 7.32
C ALA A 124 9.60 -8.03 6.60
N ARG A 125 9.92 -8.11 5.30
CA ARG A 125 9.82 -9.36 4.52
C ARG A 125 10.64 -10.48 5.12
N ARG A 126 11.91 -10.22 5.44
CA ARG A 126 12.83 -11.21 6.04
C ARG A 126 12.36 -11.69 7.40
N ALA A 127 11.72 -10.82 8.19
CA ALA A 127 11.14 -11.16 9.48
C ALA A 127 9.80 -11.92 9.36
N GLY A 128 9.32 -12.20 8.14
CA GLY A 128 8.04 -12.88 7.91
C GLY A 128 6.84 -11.99 8.24
N ILE A 129 6.99 -10.67 8.19
CA ILE A 129 5.88 -9.73 8.33
C ILE A 129 5.04 -9.78 7.06
N GLN A 130 3.73 -9.84 7.23
CA GLN A 130 2.77 -9.95 6.14
C GLN A 130 2.34 -8.60 5.58
N GLY A 131 2.41 -7.56 6.40
CA GLY A 131 2.07 -6.22 5.96
C GLY A 131 2.50 -5.12 6.93
N MET A 132 2.47 -3.89 6.45
CA MET A 132 2.72 -2.69 7.26
C MET A 132 1.62 -1.67 7.00
N LEU A 133 1.07 -1.10 8.09
CA LEU A 133 0.09 -0.02 8.07
C LEU A 133 0.77 1.32 8.33
N TRP A 134 0.43 2.35 7.56
CA TRP A 134 0.88 3.72 7.82
C TRP A 134 -0.23 4.73 7.52
N ALA A 135 -0.11 5.94 8.07
CA ALA A 135 -1.02 7.03 7.75
C ALA A 135 -0.75 7.54 6.32
N SER A 136 -1.81 7.74 5.54
CA SER A 136 -1.69 8.34 4.21
C SER A 136 -1.08 9.74 4.31
N THR A 137 -0.06 10.00 3.49
CA THR A 137 0.54 11.34 3.38
C THR A 137 -0.23 12.26 2.42
N LYS A 138 -1.22 11.70 1.69
CA LYS A 138 -2.03 12.40 0.69
C LYS A 138 -3.47 12.62 1.12
N HIS A 139 -3.97 11.82 2.05
CA HIS A 139 -5.33 11.89 2.58
C HIS A 139 -5.29 11.95 4.10
N PRO A 140 -5.43 13.14 4.72
CA PRO A 140 -5.46 13.28 6.17
C PRO A 140 -6.55 12.41 6.81
N GLY A 141 -6.18 11.62 7.80
CA GLY A 141 -7.06 10.65 8.46
C GLY A 141 -7.21 9.31 7.72
N GLY A 142 -6.71 9.18 6.49
CA GLY A 142 -6.66 7.93 5.76
C GLY A 142 -5.49 7.04 6.17
N GLY A 143 -5.63 5.74 5.94
CA GLY A 143 -4.61 4.73 6.19
C GLY A 143 -4.26 3.94 4.93
N CYS A 144 -3.02 3.53 4.83
CA CYS A 144 -2.50 2.68 3.76
C CYS A 144 -1.94 1.39 4.34
N LEU A 145 -2.02 0.32 3.55
CA LEU A 145 -1.47 -0.99 3.87
C LEU A 145 -0.63 -1.48 2.70
N VAL A 146 0.62 -1.83 2.95
CA VAL A 146 1.40 -2.67 2.05
C VAL A 146 1.31 -4.12 2.50
N VAL A 147 1.08 -5.03 1.57
CA VAL A 147 1.04 -6.48 1.83
C VAL A 147 2.18 -7.14 1.06
N PHE A 148 3.00 -7.91 1.77
CA PHE A 148 4.09 -8.72 1.23
C PHE A 148 3.52 -10.09 0.89
N LEU A 149 3.12 -10.28 -0.37
CA LEU A 149 2.30 -11.41 -0.79
C LEU A 149 2.99 -12.78 -0.60
N GLU A 150 4.32 -12.82 -0.66
CA GLU A 150 5.10 -14.03 -0.40
C GLU A 150 5.01 -14.53 1.05
N ASN A 151 4.70 -13.63 2.00
CA ASN A 151 4.57 -13.96 3.42
C ASN A 151 3.12 -14.25 3.84
N VAL A 152 2.17 -14.10 2.93
CA VAL A 152 0.73 -14.23 3.22
C VAL A 152 0.25 -15.64 2.92
N PRO A 153 -0.35 -16.35 3.90
CA PRO A 153 -0.96 -17.64 3.64
C PRO A 153 -2.11 -17.56 2.64
N GLU A 154 -2.32 -18.63 1.89
CA GLU A 154 -3.45 -18.74 0.98
C GLU A 154 -4.78 -18.47 1.70
N GLY A 155 -5.64 -17.67 1.07
CA GLY A 155 -6.95 -17.29 1.61
C GLY A 155 -6.95 -16.12 2.58
N SER A 156 -5.78 -15.62 3.03
CA SER A 156 -5.69 -14.46 3.94
C SER A 156 -5.88 -13.11 3.24
N ILE A 157 -5.86 -13.07 1.92
CA ILE A 157 -6.18 -11.91 1.10
C ILE A 157 -7.07 -12.34 -0.06
N SER A 158 -8.16 -11.61 -0.30
CA SER A 158 -9.12 -11.94 -1.36
C SER A 158 -9.83 -10.71 -1.89
N ILE A 159 -10.06 -10.69 -3.21
CA ILE A 159 -10.89 -9.69 -3.86
C ILE A 159 -12.35 -10.05 -3.58
N THR A 160 -13.10 -9.12 -2.97
CA THR A 160 -14.52 -9.32 -2.63
C THR A 160 -15.47 -8.61 -3.58
N ASP A 161 -15.01 -7.56 -4.25
CA ASP A 161 -15.78 -6.83 -5.26
C ASP A 161 -14.85 -6.18 -6.28
N THR A 162 -15.35 -6.00 -7.49
CA THR A 162 -14.64 -5.35 -8.59
C THR A 162 -15.60 -4.43 -9.36
N GLN A 163 -15.27 -3.14 -9.41
CA GLN A 163 -16.02 -2.14 -10.14
C GLN A 163 -15.16 -1.52 -11.23
N THR A 164 -15.62 -1.58 -12.47
CA THR A 164 -15.01 -0.84 -13.57
C THR A 164 -15.50 0.59 -13.52
N LEU A 165 -14.56 1.55 -13.53
CA LEU A 165 -14.90 2.96 -13.54
C LEU A 165 -15.21 3.38 -14.97
N TYR A 166 -16.48 3.65 -15.25
CA TYR A 166 -16.97 4.16 -16.54
C TYR A 166 -17.23 5.66 -16.46
N GLU A 167 -17.05 6.37 -17.59
CA GLU A 167 -17.71 7.66 -17.76
C GLU A 167 -19.21 7.44 -17.74
N ARG A 168 -19.93 8.32 -17.01
CA ARG A 168 -21.36 8.46 -17.28
C ARG A 168 -21.49 9.00 -18.70
N PRO A 169 -22.23 8.35 -19.60
CA PRO A 169 -22.65 9.01 -20.83
C PRO A 169 -23.42 10.28 -20.43
N GLU A 170 -23.02 11.41 -21.03
CA GLU A 170 -23.76 12.66 -20.93
C GLU A 170 -25.18 12.50 -21.44
#